data_cf78eac58881c3b540ba99f6260a6e4d
#
_entry.id   cf78eac58881c3b540ba99f6260a6e4d
#
_cell.length_a   1.000
_cell.length_b   1.000
_cell.length_c   1.000
_cell.angle_alpha   90.00
_cell.angle_beta   90.00
_cell.angle_gamma   90.00
#
_symmetry.space_group_name_H-M   'P 1'
#
loop_
_entity.id
_entity.type
_entity.pdbx_description
1 polymer ?
#
loop_
_entity_poly.entity_id
_entity_poly.type
_entity_poly.pdbx_seq_one_letter_code
_entity_poly.pdbx_strand_id
1 'polypeptide(L)'
;DHSKMYYTPNTENNIFQLVVQYGVGTQEMPKLGIAASLMNNAGVMVAYKPQELKEELSKLNATCQVTADDNYLYIIMQGYEETLPDVCRLVSRQILMPEPDEKQLNRQKSMLISNRLIRTENVSALNSALQEYLMYGENSEYLTELTDKEVYYMDIASLKGDLTRAANYEAKIFYTGTLPFD
;
A
#
# COMPACT_ATOMS: atom_id res chain seq x y z
N ASP A 1 0.42 23.51 3.67
CA ASP A 1 0.37 22.35 2.80
C ASP A 1 1.75 22.21 2.14
N HIS A 2 2.49 21.17 2.46
CA HIS A 2 3.90 21.01 2.04
C HIS A 2 4.07 19.93 0.96
N SER A 3 2.98 19.56 0.28
CA SER A 3 3.03 18.56 -0.79
C SER A 3 3.75 19.12 -2.01
N LYS A 4 4.71 18.35 -2.54
CA LYS A 4 5.42 18.69 -3.78
C LYS A 4 4.84 17.87 -4.93
N MET A 5 4.55 18.52 -6.05
CA MET A 5 4.09 17.85 -7.26
C MET A 5 5.17 17.88 -8.34
N TYR A 6 5.38 16.73 -8.96
CA TYR A 6 6.31 16.54 -10.07
C TYR A 6 5.50 16.11 -11.29
N TYR A 7 5.73 16.76 -12.41
CA TYR A 7 5.03 16.52 -13.66
C TYR A 7 5.97 16.01 -14.74
N THR A 8 5.52 14.99 -15.47
CA THR A 8 6.19 14.51 -16.69
C THR A 8 5.13 14.41 -17.80
N PRO A 9 5.31 15.13 -18.94
CA PRO A 9 4.35 15.04 -20.03
C PRO A 9 4.40 13.65 -20.69
N ASN A 10 3.20 13.06 -20.92
CA ASN A 10 3.04 11.90 -21.76
C ASN A 10 2.60 12.36 -23.15
N THR A 11 3.47 12.19 -24.16
CA THR A 11 3.20 12.60 -25.54
C THR A 11 2.80 11.44 -26.46
N GLU A 12 2.79 10.21 -25.95
CA GLU A 12 2.57 9.01 -26.77
C GLU A 12 1.13 8.51 -26.74
N ASN A 13 0.45 8.71 -25.62
CA ASN A 13 -0.94 8.24 -25.45
C ASN A 13 -1.66 9.08 -24.38
N ASN A 14 -2.95 8.79 -24.16
CA ASN A 14 -3.81 9.49 -23.20
C ASN A 14 -3.96 8.73 -21.86
N ILE A 15 -2.94 7.98 -21.47
CA ILE A 15 -2.92 7.26 -20.19
C ILE A 15 -2.19 8.12 -19.16
N PHE A 16 -2.84 8.34 -18.03
CA PHE A 16 -2.19 8.95 -16.87
C PHE A 16 -1.62 7.91 -15.92
N GLN A 17 -0.56 8.29 -15.22
CA GLN A 17 -0.13 7.64 -13.99
C GLN A 17 0.01 8.71 -12.91
N LEU A 18 -0.67 8.51 -11.79
CA LEU A 18 -0.60 9.38 -10.61
C LEU A 18 -0.11 8.56 -9.43
N VAL A 19 1.03 8.95 -8.87
CA VAL A 19 1.63 8.30 -7.70
C VAL A 19 1.68 9.29 -6.56
N VAL A 20 1.04 8.95 -5.44
CA VAL A 20 1.19 9.67 -4.17
C VAL A 20 2.14 8.88 -3.30
N GLN A 21 3.29 9.45 -2.96
CA GLN A 21 4.34 8.87 -2.14
C GLN A 21 4.38 9.59 -0.79
N TYR A 22 4.21 8.86 0.30
CA TYR A 22 4.39 9.36 1.66
C TYR A 22 5.74 8.93 2.21
N GLY A 23 6.43 9.83 2.93
CA GLY A 23 7.76 9.63 3.47
C GLY A 23 7.79 8.73 4.72
N VAL A 24 7.11 7.60 4.70
CA VAL A 24 7.07 6.60 5.75
C VAL A 24 6.89 5.21 5.15
N GLY A 25 7.63 4.24 5.62
CA GLY A 25 7.59 2.85 5.16
C GLY A 25 7.55 1.83 6.29
N THR A 26 7.84 0.58 5.95
CA THR A 26 7.77 -0.55 6.90
C THR A 26 8.87 -0.52 7.96
N GLN A 27 10.00 0.16 7.73
CA GLN A 27 11.03 0.33 8.75
C GLN A 27 10.52 1.13 9.95
N GLU A 28 9.74 2.18 9.72
CA GLU A 28 9.18 3.01 10.79
C GLU A 28 7.84 2.48 11.28
N MET A 29 7.03 1.91 10.38
CA MET A 29 5.70 1.37 10.65
C MET A 29 5.58 -0.08 10.14
N PRO A 30 6.04 -1.10 10.89
CA PRO A 30 6.15 -2.48 10.40
C PRO A 30 4.85 -3.12 9.90
N LYS A 31 3.69 -2.63 10.35
CA LYS A 31 2.38 -3.12 9.90
C LYS A 31 1.90 -2.47 8.59
N LEU A 32 2.62 -1.45 8.08
CA LEU A 32 2.16 -0.64 6.96
C LEU A 32 2.01 -1.45 5.66
N GLY A 33 2.89 -2.42 5.42
CA GLY A 33 2.78 -3.32 4.28
C GLY A 33 1.51 -4.17 4.29
N ILE A 34 1.11 -4.65 5.48
CA ILE A 34 -0.13 -5.42 5.67
C ILE A 34 -1.34 -4.48 5.50
N ALA A 35 -1.28 -3.29 6.08
CA ALA A 35 -2.33 -2.29 5.95
C ALA A 35 -2.55 -1.89 4.48
N ALA A 36 -1.48 -1.64 3.72
CA ALA A 36 -1.52 -1.35 2.29
C ALA A 36 -2.15 -2.51 1.48
N SER A 37 -1.70 -3.75 1.75
CA SER A 37 -2.26 -4.94 1.11
C SER A 37 -3.75 -5.14 1.42
N LEU A 38 -4.17 -4.83 2.64
CA LEU A 38 -5.59 -4.91 3.04
C LEU A 38 -6.42 -3.85 2.30
N MET A 39 -5.88 -2.64 2.07
CA MET A 39 -6.53 -1.58 1.31
C MET A 39 -6.84 -1.96 -0.13
N ASN A 40 -5.96 -2.73 -0.80
CA ASN A 40 -6.20 -3.20 -2.17
C ASN A 40 -7.44 -4.10 -2.30
N ASN A 41 -7.95 -4.60 -1.18
CA ASN A 41 -9.14 -5.44 -1.11
C ASN A 41 -10.22 -4.83 -0.19
N ALA A 42 -10.12 -3.57 0.15
CA ALA A 42 -11.13 -2.85 0.91
C ALA A 42 -12.19 -2.25 0.01
N GLY A 43 -13.41 -2.18 0.52
CA GLY A 43 -14.49 -1.38 -0.04
C GLY A 43 -14.45 0.06 0.46
N VAL A 44 -15.56 0.77 0.26
CA VAL A 44 -15.81 2.11 0.80
C VAL A 44 -17.01 2.02 1.74
N MET A 45 -16.83 2.42 2.99
CA MET A 45 -17.87 2.35 4.01
C MET A 45 -19.18 2.98 3.50
N VAL A 46 -20.28 2.23 3.65
CA VAL A 46 -21.64 2.60 3.24
C VAL A 46 -21.85 2.76 1.72
N ALA A 47 -20.79 2.83 0.92
CA ALA A 47 -20.90 3.15 -0.52
C ALA A 47 -20.66 1.94 -1.43
N TYR A 48 -19.56 1.22 -1.23
CA TYR A 48 -19.15 0.14 -2.14
C TYR A 48 -18.55 -1.03 -1.37
N LYS A 49 -19.02 -2.24 -1.63
CA LYS A 49 -18.29 -3.45 -1.24
C LYS A 49 -17.00 -3.58 -2.06
N PRO A 50 -16.02 -4.39 -1.59
CA PRO A 50 -14.74 -4.52 -2.30
C PRO A 50 -14.87 -4.87 -3.79
N GLN A 51 -15.80 -5.76 -4.13
CA GLN A 51 -16.04 -6.16 -5.51
C GLN A 51 -16.69 -5.03 -6.35
N GLU A 52 -17.66 -4.34 -5.78
CA GLU A 52 -18.34 -3.21 -6.42
C GLU A 52 -17.35 -2.07 -6.71
N LEU A 53 -16.43 -1.79 -5.79
CA LEU A 53 -15.38 -0.78 -6.00
C LEU A 53 -14.47 -1.15 -7.16
N LYS A 54 -14.07 -2.42 -7.27
CA LYS A 54 -13.27 -2.91 -8.40
C LYS A 54 -14.02 -2.79 -9.73
N GLU A 55 -15.31 -3.06 -9.72
CA GLU A 55 -16.16 -2.89 -10.91
C GLU A 55 -16.28 -1.41 -11.32
N GLU A 56 -16.44 -0.49 -10.36
CA GLU A 56 -16.45 0.95 -10.65
C GLU A 56 -15.12 1.42 -11.23
N LEU A 57 -13.98 1.01 -10.66
CA LEU A 57 -12.66 1.31 -11.24
C LEU A 57 -12.51 0.71 -12.65
N SER A 58 -13.01 -0.51 -12.87
CA SER A 58 -12.97 -1.16 -14.18
C SER A 58 -13.82 -0.42 -15.23
N LYS A 59 -14.98 0.11 -14.85
CA LYS A 59 -15.81 0.96 -15.74
C LYS A 59 -15.08 2.23 -16.16
N LEU A 60 -14.23 2.77 -15.30
CA LEU A 60 -13.36 3.91 -15.60
C LEU A 60 -12.07 3.51 -16.35
N ASN A 61 -11.91 2.22 -16.70
CA ASN A 61 -10.66 1.67 -17.24
C ASN A 61 -9.44 2.08 -16.41
N ALA A 62 -9.59 2.09 -15.10
CA ALA A 62 -8.58 2.53 -14.18
C ALA A 62 -8.20 1.45 -13.16
N THR A 63 -7.00 1.57 -12.64
CA THR A 63 -6.48 0.74 -11.55
C THR A 63 -5.99 1.61 -10.40
N CYS A 64 -6.09 1.08 -9.19
CA CYS A 64 -5.49 1.66 -8.01
C CYS A 64 -4.76 0.56 -7.24
N GLN A 65 -3.53 0.86 -6.81
CA GLN A 65 -2.73 -0.01 -5.97
C GLN A 65 -2.14 0.79 -4.81
N VAL A 66 -2.26 0.25 -3.61
CA VAL A 66 -1.59 0.75 -2.41
C VAL A 66 -0.48 -0.23 -2.04
N THR A 67 0.74 0.25 -1.86
CA THR A 67 1.89 -0.58 -1.49
C THR A 67 2.83 0.19 -0.57
N ALA A 68 3.57 -0.51 0.26
CA ALA A 68 4.62 0.08 1.09
C ALA A 68 5.91 -0.72 0.90
N ASP A 69 7.01 0.00 0.79
CA ASP A 69 8.36 -0.53 0.91
C ASP A 69 8.98 -0.12 2.27
N ASP A 70 10.26 -0.31 2.43
CA ASP A 70 10.97 0.00 3.67
C ASP A 70 10.86 1.47 4.07
N ASN A 71 10.82 2.39 3.09
CA ASN A 71 10.95 3.82 3.31
C ASN A 71 9.70 4.62 2.98
N TYR A 72 8.82 4.08 2.13
CA TYR A 72 7.70 4.84 1.57
C TYR A 72 6.40 4.04 1.50
N LEU A 73 5.29 4.76 1.64
CA LEU A 73 3.95 4.29 1.26
C LEU A 73 3.54 4.93 -0.06
N TYR A 74 3.05 4.13 -0.99
CA TYR A 74 2.62 4.58 -2.31
C TYR A 74 1.14 4.30 -2.52
N ILE A 75 0.47 5.26 -3.16
CA ILE A 75 -0.84 5.09 -3.77
C ILE A 75 -0.64 5.34 -5.26
N ILE A 76 -0.81 4.32 -6.07
CA ILE A 76 -0.54 4.35 -7.51
C ILE A 76 -1.88 4.23 -8.24
N MET A 77 -2.20 5.22 -9.05
CA MET A 77 -3.40 5.25 -9.89
C MET A 77 -2.99 5.33 -11.35
N GLN A 78 -3.66 4.57 -12.21
CA GLN A 78 -3.45 4.58 -13.65
C GLN A 78 -4.78 4.43 -14.37
N GLY A 79 -4.95 5.14 -15.49
CA GLY A 79 -6.15 5.09 -16.29
C GLY A 79 -6.11 6.08 -17.45
N TYR A 80 -7.24 6.28 -18.14
CA TYR A 80 -7.34 7.31 -19.16
C TYR A 80 -7.51 8.71 -18.55
N GLU A 81 -6.88 9.71 -19.17
CA GLU A 81 -6.88 11.11 -18.68
C GLU A 81 -8.29 11.65 -18.42
N GLU A 82 -9.23 11.36 -19.30
CA GLU A 82 -10.61 11.80 -19.17
C GLU A 82 -11.31 11.29 -17.90
N THR A 83 -10.82 10.17 -17.32
CA THR A 83 -11.39 9.58 -16.11
C THR A 83 -10.62 9.96 -14.84
N LEU A 84 -9.49 10.67 -14.94
CA LEU A 84 -8.65 11.04 -13.80
C LEU A 84 -9.42 11.68 -12.63
N PRO A 85 -10.34 12.67 -12.83
CA PRO A 85 -11.06 13.27 -11.70
C PRO A 85 -11.96 12.27 -10.98
N ASP A 86 -12.60 11.35 -11.70
CA ASP A 86 -13.49 10.35 -11.12
C ASP A 86 -12.70 9.26 -10.39
N VAL A 87 -11.56 8.84 -10.94
CA VAL A 87 -10.62 7.91 -10.28
C VAL A 87 -10.10 8.52 -8.99
N CYS A 88 -9.63 9.76 -9.01
CA CYS A 88 -9.15 10.46 -7.81
C CYS A 88 -10.25 10.55 -6.74
N ARG A 89 -11.50 10.87 -7.13
CA ARG A 89 -12.65 10.94 -6.21
C ARG A 89 -12.96 9.58 -5.59
N LEU A 90 -12.93 8.51 -6.37
CA LEU A 90 -13.24 7.16 -5.93
C LEU A 90 -12.15 6.63 -4.97
N VAL A 91 -10.87 6.79 -5.35
CA VAL A 91 -9.71 6.37 -4.54
C VAL A 91 -9.61 7.19 -3.25
N SER A 92 -9.85 8.51 -3.30
CA SER A 92 -9.87 9.34 -2.08
C SER A 92 -10.92 8.86 -1.08
N ARG A 93 -12.12 8.47 -1.55
CA ARG A 93 -13.15 7.89 -0.68
C ARG A 93 -12.70 6.57 -0.07
N GLN A 94 -12.06 5.71 -0.84
CA GLN A 94 -11.53 4.43 -0.33
C GLN A 94 -10.49 4.66 0.77
N ILE A 95 -9.60 5.63 0.60
CA ILE A 95 -8.55 5.92 1.58
C ILE A 95 -9.12 6.56 2.85
N LEU A 96 -10.06 7.49 2.70
CA LEU A 96 -10.64 8.20 3.84
C LEU A 96 -11.64 7.34 4.64
N MET A 97 -12.37 6.46 3.96
CA MET A 97 -13.44 5.65 4.56
C MET A 97 -13.32 4.18 4.13
N PRO A 98 -12.17 3.52 4.41
CA PRO A 98 -11.98 2.14 4.01
C PRO A 98 -12.88 1.19 4.80
N GLU A 99 -13.42 0.20 4.11
CA GLU A 99 -14.13 -0.95 4.69
C GLU A 99 -13.38 -2.25 4.36
N PRO A 100 -12.32 -2.57 5.11
CA PRO A 100 -11.57 -3.81 4.92
C PRO A 100 -12.34 -5.01 5.49
N ASP A 101 -12.08 -6.20 4.91
CA ASP A 101 -12.71 -7.45 5.32
C ASP A 101 -11.83 -8.20 6.34
N GLU A 102 -12.39 -8.57 7.49
CA GLU A 102 -11.70 -9.39 8.51
C GLU A 102 -11.23 -10.75 7.98
N LYS A 103 -11.97 -11.35 7.05
CA LYS A 103 -11.55 -12.61 6.42
C LYS A 103 -10.25 -12.43 5.64
N GLN A 104 -10.08 -11.29 4.97
CA GLN A 104 -8.83 -10.96 4.27
C GLN A 104 -7.69 -10.75 5.26
N LEU A 105 -7.91 -10.04 6.35
CA LEU A 105 -6.92 -9.88 7.41
C LEU A 105 -6.48 -11.23 7.99
N ASN A 106 -7.43 -12.09 8.34
CA ASN A 106 -7.13 -13.42 8.88
C ASN A 106 -6.36 -14.30 7.88
N ARG A 107 -6.66 -14.20 6.59
CA ARG A 107 -5.92 -14.87 5.53
C ARG A 107 -4.48 -14.36 5.44
N GLN A 108 -4.26 -13.05 5.50
CA GLN A 108 -2.92 -12.45 5.50
C GLN A 108 -2.11 -12.87 6.72
N LYS A 109 -2.72 -12.87 7.92
CA LYS A 109 -2.07 -13.39 9.14
C LYS A 109 -1.61 -14.84 8.98
N SER A 110 -2.50 -15.69 8.47
CA SER A 110 -2.18 -17.11 8.24
C SER A 110 -1.04 -17.28 7.22
N MET A 111 -1.03 -16.48 6.16
CA MET A 111 0.04 -16.50 5.15
C MET A 111 1.39 -16.06 5.74
N LEU A 112 1.41 -15.02 6.56
CA LEU A 112 2.64 -14.55 7.22
C LEU A 112 3.23 -15.64 8.12
N ILE A 113 2.42 -16.25 8.97
CA ILE A 113 2.86 -17.33 9.87
C ILE A 113 3.33 -18.54 9.07
N SER A 114 2.59 -18.94 8.04
CA SER A 114 2.96 -20.08 7.18
C SER A 114 4.28 -19.83 6.43
N ASN A 115 4.47 -18.64 5.88
CA ASN A 115 5.72 -18.27 5.19
C ASN A 115 6.92 -18.30 6.12
N ARG A 116 6.76 -17.92 7.38
CA ARG A 116 7.84 -18.04 8.39
C ARG A 116 8.23 -19.47 8.65
N LEU A 117 7.25 -20.36 8.85
CA LEU A 117 7.52 -21.79 9.03
C LEU A 117 8.29 -22.37 7.84
N ILE A 118 7.87 -22.05 6.62
CA ILE A 118 8.57 -22.50 5.41
C ILE A 118 10.00 -21.96 5.35
N ARG A 119 10.22 -20.68 5.74
CA ARG A 119 11.56 -20.08 5.75
C ARG A 119 12.49 -20.76 6.76
N THR A 120 11.99 -21.14 7.94
CA THR A 120 12.81 -21.81 8.96
C THR A 120 13.27 -23.22 8.56
N GLU A 121 12.58 -23.86 7.61
CA GLU A 121 12.94 -25.16 7.05
C GLU A 121 13.81 -25.05 5.79
N ASN A 122 13.99 -23.85 5.23
CA ASN A 122 14.71 -23.61 3.99
C ASN A 122 16.15 -23.17 4.26
N VAL A 123 17.13 -24.03 3.94
CA VAL A 123 18.56 -23.75 4.15
C VAL A 123 19.03 -22.47 3.44
N SER A 124 18.54 -22.21 2.22
CA SER A 124 18.89 -20.98 1.49
C SER A 124 18.37 -19.72 2.19
N ALA A 125 17.15 -19.77 2.70
CA ALA A 125 16.57 -18.65 3.47
C ALA A 125 17.33 -18.39 4.78
N LEU A 126 17.77 -19.47 5.47
CA LEU A 126 18.60 -19.36 6.68
C LEU A 126 19.97 -18.75 6.37
N ASN A 127 20.59 -19.12 5.24
CA ASN A 127 21.85 -18.53 4.81
C ASN A 127 21.68 -17.03 4.48
N SER A 128 20.60 -16.64 3.81
CA SER A 128 20.30 -15.24 3.53
C SER A 128 20.09 -14.44 4.81
N ALA A 129 19.36 -14.99 5.78
CA ALA A 129 19.15 -14.37 7.09
C ALA A 129 20.47 -14.18 7.84
N LEU A 130 21.37 -15.18 7.79
CA LEU A 130 22.69 -15.07 8.42
C LEU A 130 23.57 -14.00 7.75
N GLN A 131 23.58 -13.95 6.42
CA GLN A 131 24.33 -12.92 5.67
C GLN A 131 23.80 -11.52 6.00
N GLU A 132 22.50 -11.34 6.06
CA GLU A 132 21.86 -10.07 6.38
C GLU A 132 22.18 -9.66 7.84
N TYR A 133 22.12 -10.60 8.79
CA TYR A 133 22.53 -10.33 10.16
C TYR A 133 24.00 -9.94 10.26
N LEU A 134 24.90 -10.56 9.48
CA LEU A 134 26.32 -10.19 9.46
C LEU A 134 26.54 -8.77 8.89
N MET A 135 25.67 -8.31 7.97
CA MET A 135 25.77 -6.97 7.37
C MET A 135 25.11 -5.89 8.24
N TYR A 136 23.96 -6.16 8.84
CA TYR A 136 23.10 -5.16 9.47
C TYR A 136 22.96 -5.36 11.00
N GLY A 137 23.46 -6.48 11.56
CA GLY A 137 23.35 -6.78 12.98
C GLY A 137 21.90 -6.86 13.47
N GLU A 138 21.63 -6.16 14.57
CA GLU A 138 20.30 -6.11 15.18
C GLU A 138 19.25 -5.38 14.32
N ASN A 139 19.68 -4.64 13.29
CA ASN A 139 18.82 -3.96 12.33
C ASN A 139 18.47 -4.83 11.10
N SER A 140 18.82 -6.12 11.12
CA SER A 140 18.45 -7.02 10.05
C SER A 140 16.93 -7.16 9.95
N GLU A 141 16.39 -7.23 8.73
CA GLU A 141 14.96 -7.34 8.46
C GLU A 141 14.33 -8.53 9.21
N TYR A 142 15.05 -9.65 9.31
CA TYR A 142 14.60 -10.85 10.02
C TYR A 142 14.39 -10.63 11.54
N LEU A 143 15.10 -9.70 12.16
CA LEU A 143 14.95 -9.40 13.57
C LEU A 143 13.94 -8.26 13.82
N THR A 144 13.70 -7.43 12.83
CA THR A 144 12.76 -6.30 12.92
C THR A 144 11.35 -6.66 12.42
N GLU A 145 11.15 -7.86 11.86
CA GLU A 145 9.83 -8.36 11.50
C GLU A 145 8.87 -8.40 12.70
N LEU A 146 7.58 -8.20 12.40
CA LEU A 146 6.52 -8.36 13.40
C LEU A 146 6.58 -9.75 14.04
N THR A 147 6.53 -9.82 15.35
CA THR A 147 6.46 -11.10 16.08
C THR A 147 5.13 -11.83 15.80
N ASP A 148 5.08 -13.15 15.99
CA ASP A 148 3.84 -13.93 15.86
C ASP A 148 2.73 -13.41 16.80
N LYS A 149 3.11 -12.91 17.97
CA LYS A 149 2.19 -12.29 18.92
C LYS A 149 1.58 -11.00 18.34
N GLU A 150 2.39 -10.14 17.73
CA GLU A 150 1.91 -8.91 17.08
C GLU A 150 1.01 -9.22 15.88
N VAL A 151 1.36 -10.23 15.07
CA VAL A 151 0.52 -10.69 13.97
C VAL A 151 -0.81 -11.24 14.50
N TYR A 152 -0.79 -12.03 15.56
CA TYR A 152 -2.01 -12.61 16.16
C TYR A 152 -2.98 -11.53 16.65
N TYR A 153 -2.48 -10.53 17.40
CA TYR A 153 -3.31 -9.48 18.01
C TYR A 153 -3.59 -8.29 17.08
N MET A 154 -3.06 -8.31 15.85
CA MET A 154 -3.34 -7.27 14.87
C MET A 154 -4.83 -7.24 14.53
N ASP A 155 -5.43 -6.06 14.48
CA ASP A 155 -6.82 -5.84 14.11
C ASP A 155 -6.97 -4.75 13.02
N ILE A 156 -8.14 -4.68 12.42
CA ILE A 156 -8.47 -3.69 11.39
C ILE A 156 -8.34 -2.26 11.92
N ALA A 157 -8.72 -2.00 13.17
CA ALA A 157 -8.68 -0.66 13.74
C ALA A 157 -7.24 -0.14 13.85
N SER A 158 -6.31 -0.99 14.30
CA SER A 158 -4.89 -0.63 14.37
C SER A 158 -4.29 -0.35 12.97
N LEU A 159 -4.63 -1.19 11.97
CA LEU A 159 -4.15 -1.00 10.59
C LEU A 159 -4.71 0.27 9.94
N LYS A 160 -5.98 0.59 10.16
CA LYS A 160 -6.57 1.87 9.73
C LYS A 160 -5.90 3.05 10.43
N GLY A 161 -5.59 2.93 11.71
CA GLY A 161 -4.83 3.91 12.47
C GLY A 161 -3.44 4.15 11.88
N ASP A 162 -2.74 3.09 11.49
CA ASP A 162 -1.43 3.17 10.84
C ASP A 162 -1.50 3.89 9.48
N LEU A 163 -2.47 3.56 8.64
CA LEU A 163 -2.70 4.27 7.37
C LEU A 163 -3.03 5.75 7.58
N THR A 164 -3.87 6.07 8.57
CA THR A 164 -4.20 7.47 8.89
C THR A 164 -2.96 8.23 9.37
N ARG A 165 -2.10 7.60 10.17
CA ARG A 165 -0.83 8.23 10.60
C ARG A 165 0.11 8.41 9.42
N ALA A 166 0.24 7.41 8.54
CA ALA A 166 1.07 7.49 7.35
C ALA A 166 0.63 8.62 6.40
N ALA A 167 -0.67 8.86 6.27
CA ALA A 167 -1.22 9.95 5.45
C ALA A 167 -0.92 11.36 6.00
N ASN A 168 -0.42 11.49 7.24
CA ASN A 168 0.02 12.77 7.81
C ASN A 168 1.50 13.09 7.55
N TYR A 169 2.25 12.16 6.97
CA TYR A 169 3.63 12.41 6.55
C TYR A 169 3.69 13.28 5.30
N GLU A 170 4.86 13.89 5.04
CA GLU A 170 5.07 14.68 3.82
C GLU A 170 4.76 13.82 2.58
N ALA A 171 3.91 14.33 1.70
CA ALA A 171 3.55 13.67 0.47
C ALA A 171 4.26 14.30 -0.74
N LYS A 172 4.75 13.44 -1.64
CA LYS A 172 5.17 13.82 -2.99
C LYS A 172 4.19 13.22 -3.98
N ILE A 173 3.76 14.04 -4.94
CA ILE A 173 2.83 13.62 -5.99
C ILE A 173 3.60 13.60 -7.30
N PHE A 174 3.60 12.46 -7.99
CA PHE A 174 4.19 12.31 -9.31
C PHE A 174 3.05 12.08 -10.30
N TYR A 175 2.93 12.95 -11.27
CA TYR A 175 1.95 12.84 -12.32
C TYR A 175 2.64 12.74 -13.68
N THR A 176 2.27 11.70 -14.42
CA THR A 176 2.64 11.52 -15.82
C THR A 176 1.36 11.48 -16.63
N GLY A 177 1.21 12.36 -17.60
CA GLY A 177 -0.02 12.47 -18.38
C GLY A 177 0.00 13.59 -19.41
N THR A 178 -1.15 13.84 -20.04
CA THR A 178 -1.29 14.83 -21.11
C THR A 178 -1.84 16.16 -20.63
N LEU A 179 -2.41 16.23 -19.41
CA LEU A 179 -2.97 17.48 -18.90
C LEU A 179 -1.86 18.49 -18.65
N PRO A 180 -2.03 19.75 -19.07
CA PRO A 180 -1.07 20.81 -18.79
C PRO A 180 -0.97 21.07 -17.29
N PHE A 181 0.20 21.45 -16.86
CA PHE A 181 0.49 21.87 -15.49
C PHE A 181 0.28 23.38 -15.38
N ASP A 182 -0.97 23.81 -15.14
CA ASP A 182 -1.35 25.20 -14.89
C ASP A 182 -1.93 25.40 -13.48
#